data_f1c80f9b2ee5dbf64926cce36ff95291
#
_entry.id   f1c80f9b2ee5dbf64926cce36ff95291
#
_cell.length_a   1.000
_cell.length_b   1.000
_cell.length_c   1.000
_cell.angle_alpha   90.00
_cell.angle_beta   90.00
_cell.angle_gamma   90.00
#
_symmetry.space_group_name_H-M   'P 1'
#
loop_
_entity.id
_entity.type
_entity.pdbx_description
1 polymer ?
#
loop_
_entity_poly.entity_id
_entity_poly.type
_entity_poly.pdbx_seq_one_letter_code
_entity_poly.pdbx_strand_id
1 'polypeptide(L)'
;MTAYDVLRVFCGPRGGYGNELGVVRDGSVLPGPDERQEFAAELGFSETVFVDDPERGVIDIYTPTTRLPFAGHPCVGAAWLLDVPELVTPAGVVGARQDGEFCWIEARAEWVPPRTLRQYATAAEVDELPVPPKGEWIYAWAWLDEPAGRIRARAFPGRTDGRGDSRSGGAGACAGDIDEDEATGAAALLLTDRLGRALNITQGAGSQILTAPQPEGWTEVGGRVRLER
;
A
#
# COMPACT_ATOMS: atom_id res chain seq x y z
N MET A 1 -10.70 -5.16 -24.87
CA MET A 1 -10.72 -5.00 -23.41
C MET A 1 -9.37 -5.43 -22.90
N THR A 2 -8.63 -4.56 -22.23
CA THR A 2 -7.30 -4.86 -21.67
C THR A 2 -7.43 -5.91 -20.57
N ALA A 3 -6.63 -6.99 -20.65
CA ALA A 3 -6.63 -8.04 -19.65
C ALA A 3 -5.86 -7.59 -18.41
N TYR A 4 -6.38 -7.89 -17.23
CA TYR A 4 -5.73 -7.62 -15.96
C TYR A 4 -6.05 -8.72 -14.95
N ASP A 5 -5.17 -8.89 -13.97
CA ASP A 5 -5.41 -9.71 -12.79
C ASP A 5 -5.90 -8.84 -11.63
N VAL A 6 -6.61 -9.47 -10.71
CA VAL A 6 -6.95 -8.86 -9.42
C VAL A 6 -6.27 -9.67 -8.32
N LEU A 7 -5.45 -9.00 -7.53
CA LEU A 7 -4.80 -9.57 -6.35
C LEU A 7 -5.47 -9.03 -5.09
N ARG A 8 -5.39 -9.80 -3.99
CA ARG A 8 -5.55 -9.28 -2.64
C ARG A 8 -4.22 -9.33 -1.93
N VAL A 9 -3.79 -8.18 -1.44
CA VAL A 9 -2.49 -7.98 -0.78
C VAL A 9 -2.70 -7.71 0.70
N PHE A 10 -1.85 -8.28 1.56
CA PHE A 10 -1.97 -8.23 3.02
C PHE A 10 -3.18 -9.01 3.56
N CYS A 11 -3.47 -10.15 2.95
CA CYS A 11 -4.53 -11.03 3.44
C CYS A 11 -4.30 -11.43 4.91
N GLY A 12 -5.37 -11.56 5.66
CA GLY A 12 -5.35 -12.08 7.02
C GLY A 12 -4.94 -13.56 7.07
N PRO A 13 -4.71 -14.13 8.28
CA PRO A 13 -4.18 -15.48 8.45
C PRO A 13 -5.00 -16.62 7.83
N ARG A 14 -6.27 -16.38 7.54
CA ARG A 14 -7.17 -17.34 6.87
C ARG A 14 -7.40 -17.02 5.39
N GLY A 15 -6.58 -16.15 4.81
CA GLY A 15 -6.67 -15.73 3.40
C GLY A 15 -7.84 -14.78 3.08
N GLY A 16 -8.59 -14.32 4.07
CA GLY A 16 -9.61 -13.29 3.92
C GLY A 16 -9.01 -11.88 4.00
N TYR A 17 -9.84 -10.87 3.74
CA TYR A 17 -9.47 -9.46 3.76
C TYR A 17 -8.37 -9.12 2.73
N GLY A 18 -7.53 -8.15 3.02
CA GLY A 18 -6.50 -7.66 2.11
C GLY A 18 -7.01 -6.57 1.18
N ASN A 19 -6.09 -5.75 0.68
CA ASN A 19 -6.40 -4.66 -0.24
C ASN A 19 -6.38 -5.17 -1.68
N GLU A 20 -7.37 -4.76 -2.48
CA GLU A 20 -7.46 -5.14 -3.89
C GLU A 20 -6.44 -4.37 -4.72
N LEU A 21 -5.84 -5.06 -5.68
CA LEU A 21 -4.85 -4.53 -6.60
C LEU A 21 -5.13 -5.01 -8.01
N GLY A 22 -5.34 -4.09 -8.95
CA GLY A 22 -5.35 -4.41 -10.38
C GLY A 22 -3.93 -4.53 -10.92
N VAL A 23 -3.64 -5.55 -11.74
CA VAL A 23 -2.33 -5.71 -12.38
C VAL A 23 -2.49 -6.00 -13.87
N VAL A 24 -2.01 -5.10 -14.71
CA VAL A 24 -1.86 -5.29 -16.15
C VAL A 24 -0.49 -5.89 -16.42
N ARG A 25 -0.43 -7.18 -16.80
CA ARG A 25 0.83 -7.91 -16.98
C ARG A 25 1.67 -7.45 -18.17
N ASP A 26 1.04 -6.86 -19.15
CA ASP A 26 1.71 -6.30 -20.34
C ASP A 26 1.36 -4.82 -20.45
N GLY A 27 2.21 -3.97 -19.88
CA GLY A 27 2.05 -2.51 -19.90
C GLY A 27 2.11 -1.91 -21.29
N SER A 28 2.67 -2.63 -22.27
CA SER A 28 2.80 -2.15 -23.65
C SER A 28 1.45 -2.00 -24.37
N VAL A 29 0.40 -2.65 -23.88
CA VAL A 29 -0.96 -2.49 -24.41
C VAL A 29 -1.59 -1.13 -24.09
N LEU A 30 -1.02 -0.42 -23.11
CA LEU A 30 -1.38 0.94 -22.72
C LEU A 30 -0.07 1.76 -22.58
N PRO A 31 0.53 2.20 -23.71
CA PRO A 31 1.89 2.76 -23.68
C PRO A 31 1.92 4.20 -23.13
N GLY A 32 0.81 4.92 -23.20
CA GLY A 32 0.74 6.32 -22.77
C GLY A 32 0.33 6.48 -21.29
N PRO A 33 0.90 7.49 -20.58
CA PRO A 33 0.53 7.73 -19.19
C PRO A 33 -0.95 8.13 -19.03
N ASP A 34 -1.52 8.84 -19.99
CA ASP A 34 -2.94 9.25 -19.97
C ASP A 34 -3.85 8.03 -20.12
N GLU A 35 -3.51 7.09 -21.02
CA GLU A 35 -4.25 5.84 -21.22
C GLU A 35 -4.24 4.97 -19.94
N ARG A 36 -3.09 4.89 -19.25
CA ARG A 36 -2.96 4.20 -17.96
C ARG A 36 -3.79 4.86 -16.88
N GLN A 37 -3.77 6.19 -16.83
CA GLN A 37 -4.55 6.95 -15.85
C GLN A 37 -6.05 6.75 -16.04
N GLU A 38 -6.55 6.82 -17.29
CA GLU A 38 -7.92 6.56 -17.62
C GLU A 38 -8.34 5.13 -17.28
N PHE A 39 -7.50 4.15 -17.60
CA PHE A 39 -7.76 2.75 -17.29
C PHE A 39 -7.79 2.48 -15.78
N ALA A 40 -6.84 3.05 -15.01
CA ALA A 40 -6.84 2.94 -13.55
C ALA A 40 -8.09 3.58 -12.93
N ALA A 41 -8.54 4.71 -13.47
CA ALA A 41 -9.77 5.37 -13.03
C ALA A 41 -11.02 4.52 -13.36
N GLU A 42 -11.07 3.85 -14.52
CA GLU A 42 -12.16 2.96 -14.91
C GLU A 42 -12.25 1.74 -14.00
N LEU A 43 -11.10 1.14 -13.63
CA LEU A 43 -11.06 -0.02 -12.73
C LEU A 43 -11.48 0.32 -11.30
N GLY A 44 -11.14 1.52 -10.82
CA GLY A 44 -11.57 2.02 -9.51
C GLY A 44 -10.93 1.34 -8.30
N PHE A 45 -9.89 0.50 -8.49
CA PHE A 45 -9.08 -0.02 -7.37
C PHE A 45 -8.30 1.12 -6.71
N SER A 46 -7.92 0.95 -5.45
CA SER A 46 -7.05 1.93 -4.77
C SER A 46 -5.78 2.21 -5.57
N GLU A 47 -5.18 1.17 -6.14
CA GLU A 47 -4.07 1.26 -7.11
C GLU A 47 -4.17 0.19 -8.21
N THR A 48 -3.55 0.52 -9.34
CA THR A 48 -3.35 -0.37 -10.49
C THR A 48 -1.88 -0.36 -10.89
N VAL A 49 -1.31 -1.55 -11.09
CA VAL A 49 0.07 -1.74 -11.56
C VAL A 49 0.07 -2.06 -13.05
N PHE A 50 0.96 -1.43 -13.79
CA PHE A 50 1.31 -1.78 -15.17
C PHE A 50 2.73 -2.35 -15.19
N VAL A 51 2.90 -3.56 -15.73
CA VAL A 51 4.20 -4.22 -15.81
C VAL A 51 4.82 -3.91 -17.17
N ASP A 52 5.92 -3.16 -17.17
CA ASP A 52 6.62 -2.75 -18.39
C ASP A 52 7.70 -3.75 -18.82
N ASP A 53 8.35 -4.41 -17.87
CA ASP A 53 9.33 -5.46 -18.11
C ASP A 53 9.22 -6.51 -16.98
N PRO A 54 8.58 -7.65 -17.23
CA PRO A 54 8.35 -8.66 -16.19
C PRO A 54 9.66 -9.37 -15.76
N GLU A 55 10.66 -9.47 -16.63
CA GLU A 55 11.94 -10.13 -16.29
C GLU A 55 12.80 -9.26 -15.38
N ARG A 56 12.74 -7.93 -15.56
CA ARG A 56 13.47 -6.94 -14.78
C ARG A 56 12.64 -6.33 -13.65
N GLY A 57 11.37 -6.75 -13.50
CA GLY A 57 10.48 -6.21 -12.50
C GLY A 57 10.16 -4.72 -12.66
N VAL A 58 10.18 -4.18 -13.90
CA VAL A 58 9.88 -2.76 -14.14
C VAL A 58 8.38 -2.56 -14.09
N ILE A 59 7.92 -1.72 -13.16
CA ILE A 59 6.50 -1.44 -12.95
C ILE A 59 6.19 0.03 -12.87
N ASP A 60 4.95 0.36 -13.21
CA ASP A 60 4.36 1.69 -13.05
C ASP A 60 3.06 1.59 -12.23
N ILE A 61 2.82 2.55 -11.34
CA ILE A 61 1.75 2.48 -10.34
C ILE A 61 0.84 3.70 -10.48
N TYR A 62 -0.47 3.45 -10.56
CA TYR A 62 -1.49 4.50 -10.67
C TYR A 62 -2.59 4.30 -9.62
N THR A 63 -3.03 5.39 -9.00
CA THR A 63 -4.35 5.48 -8.37
C THR A 63 -5.38 5.89 -9.42
N PRO A 64 -6.68 5.90 -9.11
CA PRO A 64 -7.69 6.46 -10.04
C PRO A 64 -7.44 7.92 -10.48
N THR A 65 -6.61 8.67 -9.76
CA THR A 65 -6.42 10.11 -9.99
C THR A 65 -4.98 10.54 -10.26
N THR A 66 -3.97 9.71 -9.97
CA THR A 66 -2.56 10.11 -10.12
C THR A 66 -1.62 8.91 -10.23
N ARG A 67 -0.49 9.13 -10.90
CA ARG A 67 0.65 8.22 -10.94
C ARG A 67 1.46 8.34 -9.66
N LEU A 68 1.89 7.20 -9.08
CA LEU A 68 2.69 7.16 -7.86
C LEU A 68 4.12 6.69 -8.14
N PRO A 69 5.14 7.33 -7.56
CA PRO A 69 6.51 6.84 -7.66
C PRO A 69 6.73 5.55 -6.86
N PHE A 70 5.97 5.34 -5.80
CA PHE A 70 6.03 4.18 -4.91
C PHE A 70 4.70 3.98 -4.19
N ALA A 71 4.30 2.71 -3.99
CA ALA A 71 3.22 2.34 -3.09
C ALA A 71 3.46 0.93 -2.52
N GLY A 72 3.28 0.74 -1.20
CA GLY A 72 3.68 -0.47 -0.50
C GLY A 72 2.94 -1.72 -0.98
N HIS A 73 1.59 -1.74 -0.91
CA HIS A 73 0.84 -2.93 -1.29
C HIS A 73 0.95 -3.27 -2.79
N PRO A 74 0.98 -2.30 -3.75
CA PRO A 74 1.26 -2.60 -5.14
C PRO A 74 2.60 -3.28 -5.37
N CYS A 75 3.66 -2.82 -4.69
CA CYS A 75 4.97 -3.46 -4.81
C CYS A 75 4.97 -4.88 -4.23
N VAL A 76 4.34 -5.13 -3.07
CA VAL A 76 4.20 -6.49 -2.52
C VAL A 76 3.42 -7.40 -3.47
N GLY A 77 2.32 -6.92 -4.04
CA GLY A 77 1.51 -7.68 -4.99
C GLY A 77 2.25 -7.99 -6.29
N ALA A 78 2.92 -6.99 -6.88
CA ALA A 78 3.68 -7.15 -8.11
C ALA A 78 4.87 -8.11 -7.93
N ALA A 79 5.64 -7.98 -6.84
CA ALA A 79 6.76 -8.85 -6.52
C ALA A 79 6.31 -10.31 -6.35
N TRP A 80 5.17 -10.53 -5.67
CA TRP A 80 4.58 -11.86 -5.52
C TRP A 80 4.16 -12.46 -6.86
N LEU A 81 3.52 -11.65 -7.73
CA LEU A 81 2.99 -12.11 -9.01
C LEU A 81 4.08 -12.43 -10.03
N LEU A 82 5.15 -11.62 -10.04
CA LEU A 82 6.25 -11.74 -10.99
C LEU A 82 7.34 -12.72 -10.51
N ASP A 83 7.36 -13.03 -9.21
CA ASP A 83 8.39 -13.88 -8.57
C ASP A 83 9.82 -13.37 -8.83
N VAL A 84 10.02 -12.07 -8.65
CA VAL A 84 11.30 -11.39 -8.89
C VAL A 84 11.96 -10.96 -7.58
N PRO A 85 13.31 -10.93 -7.51
CA PRO A 85 14.03 -10.49 -6.32
C PRO A 85 14.06 -8.98 -6.11
N GLU A 86 13.65 -8.21 -7.10
CA GLU A 86 13.56 -6.75 -7.04
C GLU A 86 12.54 -6.20 -8.02
N LEU A 87 12.01 -5.02 -7.71
CA LEU A 87 11.19 -4.22 -8.61
C LEU A 87 11.91 -2.91 -8.93
N VAL A 88 11.72 -2.40 -10.15
CA VAL A 88 12.19 -1.08 -10.56
C VAL A 88 10.99 -0.16 -10.65
N THR A 89 10.98 0.86 -9.81
CA THR A 89 9.91 1.87 -9.72
C THR A 89 10.48 3.27 -9.96
N PRO A 90 9.66 4.29 -10.22
CA PRO A 90 10.13 5.67 -10.31
C PRO A 90 10.83 6.20 -9.04
N ALA A 91 10.54 5.64 -7.85
CA ALA A 91 11.23 5.99 -6.61
C ALA A 91 12.61 5.33 -6.47
N GLY A 92 12.87 4.23 -7.19
CA GLY A 92 14.10 3.48 -7.14
C GLY A 92 13.90 1.97 -7.19
N VAL A 93 14.94 1.23 -6.87
CA VAL A 93 14.91 -0.24 -6.78
C VAL A 93 14.35 -0.65 -5.43
N VAL A 94 13.35 -1.54 -5.46
CA VAL A 94 12.66 -2.11 -4.32
C VAL A 94 13.07 -3.57 -4.22
N GLY A 95 13.88 -3.93 -3.23
CA GLY A 95 14.21 -5.33 -2.97
C GLY A 95 12.97 -6.12 -2.62
N ALA A 96 12.90 -7.38 -3.06
CA ALA A 96 11.78 -8.25 -2.79
C ALA A 96 12.22 -9.68 -2.47
N ARG A 97 11.46 -10.37 -1.64
CA ARG A 97 11.67 -11.78 -1.33
C ARG A 97 10.37 -12.49 -0.98
N GLN A 98 10.31 -13.76 -1.26
CA GLN A 98 9.24 -14.63 -0.79
C GLN A 98 9.75 -15.51 0.36
N ASP A 99 8.93 -15.69 1.39
CA ASP A 99 9.23 -16.48 2.57
C ASP A 99 7.96 -17.24 2.99
N GLY A 100 7.84 -18.47 2.51
CA GLY A 100 6.65 -19.30 2.71
C GLY A 100 5.42 -18.66 2.09
N GLU A 101 4.46 -18.29 2.93
CA GLU A 101 3.20 -17.67 2.50
C GLU A 101 3.28 -16.13 2.38
N PHE A 102 4.42 -15.55 2.72
CA PHE A 102 4.62 -14.10 2.77
C PHE A 102 5.49 -13.62 1.61
N CYS A 103 5.09 -12.49 1.03
CA CYS A 103 5.94 -11.69 0.15
C CYS A 103 6.34 -10.41 0.88
N TRP A 104 7.60 -10.05 0.78
CA TRP A 104 8.22 -8.92 1.45
C TRP A 104 8.89 -8.00 0.44
N ILE A 105 8.85 -6.71 0.73
CA ILE A 105 9.61 -5.69 0.00
C ILE A 105 10.43 -4.86 0.98
N GLU A 106 11.54 -4.29 0.49
CA GLU A 106 12.34 -3.30 1.21
C GLU A 106 12.09 -1.91 0.63
N ALA A 107 11.77 -0.95 1.51
CA ALA A 107 11.49 0.42 1.13
C ALA A 107 12.02 1.42 2.16
N ARG A 108 12.07 2.71 1.77
CA ARG A 108 12.49 3.80 2.64
C ARG A 108 11.30 4.64 3.07
N ALA A 109 11.31 5.06 4.33
CA ALA A 109 10.28 5.96 4.85
C ALA A 109 10.20 7.30 4.08
N GLU A 110 11.33 7.79 3.58
CA GLU A 110 11.42 9.01 2.78
C GLU A 110 10.72 8.96 1.42
N TRP A 111 10.41 7.75 0.91
CA TRP A 111 9.63 7.57 -0.32
C TRP A 111 8.13 7.75 -0.11
N VAL A 112 7.70 7.77 1.14
CA VAL A 112 6.30 7.88 1.53
C VAL A 112 5.98 9.30 1.96
N PRO A 113 4.95 9.93 1.43
CA PRO A 113 4.50 11.23 1.92
C PRO A 113 4.15 11.19 3.42
N PRO A 114 4.44 12.28 4.16
CA PRO A 114 4.12 12.34 5.59
C PRO A 114 2.64 12.07 5.87
N ARG A 115 2.37 11.34 6.96
CA ARG A 115 1.02 10.99 7.43
C ARG A 115 0.88 11.33 8.90
N THR A 116 -0.33 11.64 9.34
CA THR A 116 -0.62 11.79 10.77
C THR A 116 -0.72 10.42 11.42
N LEU A 117 0.33 10.00 12.12
CA LEU A 117 0.35 8.75 12.90
C LEU A 117 -0.20 9.05 14.30
N ARG A 118 -1.47 8.68 14.55
CA ARG A 118 -2.18 8.99 15.80
C ARG A 118 -2.33 7.73 16.65
N GLN A 119 -1.68 7.73 17.80
CA GLN A 119 -1.82 6.65 18.78
C GLN A 119 -3.04 6.89 19.68
N TYR A 120 -3.77 5.83 19.96
CA TYR A 120 -4.89 5.77 20.90
C TYR A 120 -4.53 4.87 22.08
N ALA A 121 -5.29 4.97 23.17
CA ALA A 121 -5.02 4.19 24.37
C ALA A 121 -5.41 2.71 24.20
N THR A 122 -6.46 2.43 23.44
CA THR A 122 -6.96 1.07 23.25
C THR A 122 -7.34 0.77 21.80
N ALA A 123 -7.36 -0.51 21.44
CA ALA A 123 -7.87 -0.97 20.15
C ALA A 123 -9.37 -0.66 19.96
N ALA A 124 -10.14 -0.71 21.02
CA ALA A 124 -11.57 -0.36 20.99
C ALA A 124 -11.77 1.10 20.57
N GLU A 125 -10.98 2.02 21.09
CA GLU A 125 -11.02 3.42 20.64
C GLU A 125 -10.71 3.56 19.15
N VAL A 126 -9.75 2.80 18.61
CA VAL A 126 -9.45 2.79 17.17
C VAL A 126 -10.64 2.25 16.38
N ASP A 127 -11.26 1.17 16.83
CA ASP A 127 -12.41 0.53 16.15
C ASP A 127 -13.64 1.43 16.11
N GLU A 128 -13.87 2.25 17.16
CA GLU A 128 -15.01 3.14 17.30
C GLU A 128 -14.83 4.50 16.59
N LEU A 129 -13.68 4.77 16.00
CA LEU A 129 -13.42 6.05 15.32
C LEU A 129 -14.42 6.27 14.18
N PRO A 130 -15.08 7.43 14.13
CA PRO A 130 -15.79 7.83 12.93
C PRO A 130 -14.80 8.15 11.82
N VAL A 131 -15.25 8.11 10.56
CA VAL A 131 -14.48 8.61 9.43
C VAL A 131 -14.17 10.09 9.67
N PRO A 132 -12.88 10.51 9.63
CA PRO A 132 -12.50 11.89 9.89
C PRO A 132 -13.06 12.88 8.85
N PRO A 133 -13.12 14.17 9.17
CA PRO A 133 -13.41 15.21 8.19
C PRO A 133 -12.44 15.15 7.00
N LYS A 134 -12.90 15.64 5.85
CA LYS A 134 -12.09 15.74 4.63
C LYS A 134 -10.80 16.52 4.87
N GLY A 135 -9.73 16.10 4.18
CA GLY A 135 -8.43 16.79 4.14
C GLY A 135 -7.40 16.32 5.15
N GLU A 136 -7.74 15.48 6.12
CA GLU A 136 -6.77 14.93 7.08
C GLU A 136 -6.48 13.45 6.80
N TRP A 137 -5.23 13.14 6.43
CA TRP A 137 -4.78 11.77 6.26
C TRP A 137 -4.30 11.22 7.61
N ILE A 138 -5.04 10.28 8.19
CA ILE A 138 -4.77 9.73 9.52
C ILE A 138 -4.52 8.24 9.46
N TYR A 139 -3.43 7.80 10.09
CA TYR A 139 -3.21 6.42 10.50
C TYR A 139 -3.43 6.30 12.00
N ALA A 140 -4.63 5.86 12.39
CA ALA A 140 -5.01 5.64 13.77
C ALA A 140 -4.53 4.26 14.21
N TRP A 141 -3.87 4.17 15.37
CA TRP A 141 -3.34 2.90 15.86
C TRP A 141 -3.32 2.80 17.38
N ALA A 142 -3.35 1.59 17.90
CA ALA A 142 -3.19 1.27 19.32
C ALA A 142 -2.47 -0.07 19.50
N TRP A 143 -1.80 -0.25 20.63
CA TRP A 143 -1.22 -1.53 21.00
C TRP A 143 -2.32 -2.56 21.31
N LEU A 144 -2.22 -3.75 20.72
CA LEU A 144 -2.89 -4.97 21.15
C LEU A 144 -2.01 -5.73 22.14
N ASP A 145 -0.71 -5.73 21.88
CA ASP A 145 0.32 -6.39 22.69
C ASP A 145 1.66 -5.71 22.37
N GLU A 146 2.03 -4.72 23.20
CA GLU A 146 3.23 -3.93 22.96
C GLU A 146 4.51 -4.76 23.00
N PRO A 147 4.75 -5.65 24.00
CA PRO A 147 5.93 -6.51 24.00
C PRO A 147 6.09 -7.34 22.72
N ALA A 148 5.01 -7.87 22.18
CA ALA A 148 4.98 -8.66 20.95
C ALA A 148 4.94 -7.83 19.66
N GLY A 149 4.93 -6.49 19.73
CA GLY A 149 4.83 -5.61 18.57
C GLY A 149 3.50 -5.70 17.82
N ARG A 150 2.43 -6.13 18.48
CA ARG A 150 1.11 -6.27 17.86
C ARG A 150 0.27 -5.01 18.02
N ILE A 151 -0.28 -4.52 16.92
CA ILE A 151 -1.13 -3.32 16.91
C ILE A 151 -2.45 -3.54 16.17
N ARG A 152 -3.45 -2.75 16.54
CA ARG A 152 -4.67 -2.51 15.80
C ARG A 152 -4.51 -1.17 15.08
N ALA A 153 -4.89 -1.11 13.79
CA ALA A 153 -4.82 0.12 13.03
C ALA A 153 -6.02 0.32 12.10
N ARG A 154 -6.31 1.56 11.78
CA ARG A 154 -7.22 2.01 10.71
C ARG A 154 -6.59 3.17 9.96
N ALA A 155 -6.77 3.19 8.65
CA ALA A 155 -6.22 4.22 7.78
C ALA A 155 -7.33 5.01 7.09
N PHE A 156 -7.31 6.31 7.29
CA PHE A 156 -8.27 7.25 6.70
C PHE A 156 -7.51 8.17 5.75
N PRO A 157 -7.58 7.94 4.41
CA PRO A 157 -6.74 8.65 3.44
C PRO A 157 -7.14 10.12 3.18
N GLY A 158 -8.09 10.64 3.89
CA GLY A 158 -8.49 12.04 3.78
C GLY A 158 -9.10 12.33 2.41
N ARG A 159 -10.41 12.44 2.34
CA ARG A 159 -11.14 12.76 1.09
C ARG A 159 -10.72 14.14 0.58
N THR A 160 -10.34 14.23 -0.68
CA THR A 160 -10.10 15.53 -1.35
C THR A 160 -11.36 15.98 -2.08
N ASP A 161 -11.65 17.29 -2.11
CA ASP A 161 -12.85 17.83 -2.77
C ASP A 161 -12.81 17.80 -4.31
N GLY A 162 -12.01 16.92 -4.92
CA GLY A 162 -11.93 16.82 -6.39
C GLY A 162 -11.36 18.07 -7.10
N ARG A 163 -11.04 19.13 -6.34
CA ARG A 163 -10.33 20.31 -6.82
C ARG A 163 -8.88 20.20 -6.38
N GLY A 164 -8.09 19.45 -7.15
CA GLY A 164 -6.65 19.38 -6.94
C GLY A 164 -6.06 20.77 -6.96
N ASP A 165 -5.58 21.25 -5.80
CA ASP A 165 -4.64 22.37 -5.79
C ASP A 165 -3.32 21.83 -6.34
N SER A 166 -3.08 22.10 -7.61
CA SER A 166 -1.88 21.67 -8.36
C SER A 166 -0.58 22.30 -7.85
N ARG A 167 -0.60 22.95 -6.68
CA ARG A 167 0.56 23.65 -6.10
C ARG A 167 1.26 22.90 -4.97
N SER A 168 0.65 21.88 -4.38
CA SER A 168 1.35 20.97 -3.47
C SER A 168 1.80 19.75 -4.25
N GLY A 169 3.01 19.76 -4.80
CA GLY A 169 3.68 18.62 -5.46
C GLY A 169 3.98 17.46 -4.51
N GLY A 170 3.08 17.17 -3.58
CA GLY A 170 3.15 16.05 -2.69
C GLY A 170 2.31 14.90 -3.21
N ALA A 171 2.91 13.73 -3.40
CA ALA A 171 2.27 12.45 -3.70
C ALA A 171 1.29 12.04 -2.58
N GLY A 172 0.23 12.81 -2.39
CA GLY A 172 -0.78 12.66 -1.34
C GLY A 172 -2.20 12.51 -1.86
N ALA A 173 -2.40 12.48 -3.16
CA ALA A 173 -3.70 12.19 -3.77
C ALA A 173 -3.90 10.68 -3.82
N CYS A 174 -4.03 10.05 -2.65
CA CYS A 174 -4.46 8.67 -2.58
C CYS A 174 -5.94 8.61 -2.91
N ALA A 175 -6.27 7.70 -3.80
CA ALA A 175 -7.57 7.08 -4.01
C ALA A 175 -8.74 8.05 -3.83
N GLY A 176 -9.46 8.31 -4.88
CA GLY A 176 -10.74 9.03 -4.84
C GLY A 176 -11.55 8.72 -3.58
N ASP A 177 -12.71 9.19 -3.41
CA ASP A 177 -13.65 9.13 -2.26
C ASP A 177 -13.64 7.86 -1.35
N ILE A 178 -12.45 7.27 -1.05
CA ILE A 178 -12.30 6.16 -0.10
C ILE A 178 -12.30 6.74 1.32
N ASP A 179 -13.27 6.31 2.12
CA ASP A 179 -13.38 6.72 3.52
C ASP A 179 -12.34 6.05 4.41
N GLU A 180 -12.02 4.78 4.14
CA GLU A 180 -11.03 3.98 4.88
C GLU A 180 -10.29 3.03 3.92
N ASP A 181 -8.96 2.96 4.05
CA ASP A 181 -8.11 2.03 3.30
C ASP A 181 -7.92 0.73 4.11
N GLU A 182 -8.27 -0.40 3.51
CA GLU A 182 -8.28 -1.72 4.17
C GLU A 182 -6.89 -2.15 4.63
N ALA A 183 -5.82 -1.86 3.86
CA ALA A 183 -4.45 -2.20 4.23
C ALA A 183 -3.43 -1.28 3.57
N THR A 184 -2.69 -0.51 4.38
CA THR A 184 -1.82 0.57 3.94
C THR A 184 -0.36 0.28 4.27
N GLY A 185 0.35 -0.39 3.37
CA GLY A 185 1.77 -0.72 3.56
C GLY A 185 2.66 0.51 3.78
N ALA A 186 2.39 1.61 3.08
CA ALA A 186 3.11 2.87 3.22
C ALA A 186 3.00 3.48 4.63
N ALA A 187 1.81 3.45 5.24
CA ALA A 187 1.63 3.95 6.61
C ALA A 187 2.27 3.01 7.65
N ALA A 188 2.20 1.70 7.41
CA ALA A 188 2.88 0.70 8.24
C ALA A 188 4.40 0.92 8.25
N LEU A 189 4.99 1.22 7.09
CA LEU A 189 6.39 1.56 6.93
C LEU A 189 6.78 2.79 7.77
N LEU A 190 6.03 3.91 7.64
CA LEU A 190 6.27 5.11 8.44
C LEU A 190 6.16 4.86 9.95
N LEU A 191 5.19 4.06 10.38
CA LEU A 191 5.02 3.73 11.79
C LEU A 191 6.18 2.87 12.31
N THR A 192 6.65 1.92 11.51
CA THR A 192 7.80 1.07 11.84
C THR A 192 9.08 1.88 11.97
N ASP A 193 9.35 2.77 11.01
CA ASP A 193 10.48 3.70 11.07
C ASP A 193 10.43 4.55 12.34
N ARG A 194 9.27 5.15 12.65
CA ARG A 194 9.05 5.98 13.84
C ARG A 194 9.28 5.22 15.15
N LEU A 195 8.84 3.95 15.24
CA LEU A 195 8.92 3.14 16.46
C LEU A 195 10.24 2.37 16.57
N GLY A 196 10.99 2.21 15.48
CA GLY A 196 12.27 1.50 15.43
C GLY A 196 12.18 0.02 15.78
N ARG A 197 11.02 -0.63 15.52
CA ARG A 197 10.81 -2.04 15.88
C ARG A 197 9.89 -2.77 14.93
N ALA A 198 9.99 -4.09 14.89
CA ALA A 198 9.10 -4.94 14.10
C ALA A 198 7.66 -4.87 14.61
N LEU A 199 6.70 -4.87 13.68
CA LEU A 199 5.28 -4.78 13.97
C LEU A 199 4.51 -5.91 13.25
N ASN A 200 3.45 -6.38 13.92
CA ASN A 200 2.40 -7.21 13.36
C ASN A 200 1.09 -6.43 13.46
N ILE A 201 0.64 -5.92 12.33
CA ILE A 201 -0.45 -4.94 12.25
C ILE A 201 -1.70 -5.65 11.78
N THR A 202 -2.78 -5.53 12.56
CA THR A 202 -4.13 -5.86 12.10
C THR A 202 -4.81 -4.57 11.69
N GLN A 203 -5.08 -4.38 10.39
CA GLN A 203 -5.71 -3.18 9.84
C GLN A 203 -7.07 -3.50 9.20
N GLY A 204 -7.93 -2.48 9.10
CA GLY A 204 -9.23 -2.58 8.45
C GLY A 204 -10.10 -3.67 9.06
N ALA A 205 -10.77 -4.46 8.25
CA ALA A 205 -11.64 -5.55 8.69
C ALA A 205 -10.88 -6.80 9.18
N GLY A 206 -9.57 -6.89 8.93
CA GLY A 206 -8.74 -8.03 9.37
C GLY A 206 -7.54 -8.33 8.49
N SER A 207 -7.09 -7.38 7.70
CA SER A 207 -5.85 -7.44 6.94
C SER A 207 -4.64 -7.51 7.85
N GLN A 208 -3.60 -8.22 7.43
CA GLN A 208 -2.36 -8.38 8.19
C GLN A 208 -1.16 -7.83 7.43
N ILE A 209 -0.51 -6.84 8.02
CA ILE A 209 0.74 -6.26 7.53
C ILE A 209 1.84 -6.58 8.53
N LEU A 210 2.94 -7.11 8.05
CA LEU A 210 4.13 -7.38 8.84
C LEU A 210 5.23 -6.40 8.43
N THR A 211 5.96 -5.86 9.40
CA THR A 211 7.06 -4.94 9.12
C THR A 211 8.25 -5.21 10.04
N ALA A 212 9.45 -4.89 9.55
CA ALA A 212 10.67 -4.93 10.35
C ALA A 212 11.64 -3.82 9.92
N PRO A 213 12.22 -3.05 10.87
CA PRO A 213 13.26 -2.10 10.53
C PRO A 213 14.52 -2.84 10.07
N GLN A 214 15.19 -2.28 9.08
CA GLN A 214 16.43 -2.76 8.52
C GLN A 214 17.55 -1.71 8.72
N PRO A 215 18.82 -2.09 8.60
CA PRO A 215 19.93 -1.13 8.65
C PRO A 215 19.77 0.03 7.65
N GLU A 216 20.43 1.15 7.95
CA GLU A 216 20.54 2.31 7.05
C GLU A 216 19.19 2.96 6.64
N GLY A 217 18.17 2.86 7.51
CA GLY A 217 16.85 3.48 7.28
C GLY A 217 15.95 2.74 6.31
N TRP A 218 16.29 1.47 5.98
CA TRP A 218 15.39 0.60 5.25
C TRP A 218 14.37 -0.04 6.19
N THR A 219 13.23 -0.40 5.63
CA THR A 219 12.16 -1.12 6.33
C THR A 219 11.60 -2.20 5.41
N GLU A 220 11.53 -3.43 5.90
CA GLU A 220 10.75 -4.48 5.25
C GLU A 220 9.26 -4.30 5.55
N VAL A 221 8.45 -4.46 4.51
CA VAL A 221 6.98 -4.53 4.60
C VAL A 221 6.53 -5.76 3.85
N GLY A 222 5.70 -6.59 4.48
CA GLY A 222 5.26 -7.83 3.86
C GLY A 222 3.91 -8.32 4.35
N GLY A 223 3.42 -9.34 3.67
CA GLY A 223 2.16 -9.99 3.99
C GLY A 223 1.80 -11.07 2.98
N ARG A 224 0.63 -11.67 3.20
CA ARG A 224 0.08 -12.68 2.29
C ARG A 224 -0.54 -12.03 1.07
N VAL A 225 -0.31 -12.65 -0.07
CA VAL A 225 -0.94 -12.25 -1.34
C VAL A 225 -1.71 -13.44 -1.90
N ARG A 226 -2.83 -13.16 -2.54
CA ARG A 226 -3.56 -14.17 -3.32
C ARG A 226 -4.09 -13.58 -4.62
N LEU A 227 -4.21 -14.44 -5.63
CA LEU A 227 -4.90 -14.12 -6.88
C LEU A 227 -6.41 -14.31 -6.66
N GLU A 228 -7.21 -13.29 -6.99
CA GLU A 228 -8.67 -13.45 -7.11
C GLU A 228 -9.00 -14.18 -8.42
N ARG A 229 -9.96 -15.08 -8.36
CA ARG A 229 -10.39 -15.87 -9.52
C ARG A 229 -11.68 -15.33 -10.08
#